data_cc43b24e3a2e67484f664743dcabff17
#
_entry.id   cc43b24e3a2e67484f664743dcabff17
#
_cell.length_a   1.000
_cell.length_b   1.000
_cell.length_c   1.000
_cell.angle_alpha   90.00
_cell.angle_beta   90.00
_cell.angle_gamma   90.00
#
_symmetry.space_group_name_H-M   'P 1'
#
loop_
_entity.id
_entity.type
_entity.pdbx_description
1 polymer ?
#
loop_
_entity_poly.entity_id
_entity_poly.type
_entity_poly.pdbx_seq_one_letter_code
_entity_poly.pdbx_strand_id
1 'polypeptide(L)'
;DAAKVVVMHPSQTYLLEIDYSQLSRLEHWIKDTPYRLDDRDFAASVTCQITLKSEYSDAFHAEIARLFDGRYEPVLVEERFMAWEE
;
A
#
# COMPACT_ATOMS: atom_id res chain seq x y z
N ASP A 1 25.10 -19.65 0.43
CA ASP A 1 25.11 -18.42 1.16
C ASP A 1 24.13 -17.40 0.60
N ALA A 2 23.43 -16.76 1.46
CA ALA A 2 22.43 -15.77 1.06
C ALA A 2 23.10 -14.45 0.72
N ALA A 3 22.96 -14.04 -0.51
CA ALA A 3 23.44 -12.73 -0.94
C ALA A 3 22.52 -11.62 -0.44
N LYS A 4 21.30 -11.96 -0.07
CA LYS A 4 20.31 -10.97 0.33
C LYS A 4 20.25 -10.83 1.83
N VAL A 5 20.11 -9.59 2.26
CA VAL A 5 19.89 -9.27 3.66
C VAL A 5 18.44 -8.85 3.82
N VAL A 6 17.73 -9.53 4.71
CA VAL A 6 16.36 -9.13 5.02
C VAL A 6 16.31 -8.68 6.47
N VAL A 7 15.56 -7.64 6.71
CA VAL A 7 15.40 -7.06 8.03
C VAL A 7 13.91 -7.04 8.37
N MET A 8 13.59 -7.47 9.59
CA MET A 8 12.21 -7.45 10.04
C MET A 8 11.82 -6.04 10.46
N HIS A 9 10.76 -5.53 9.87
CA HIS A 9 10.22 -4.23 10.21
C HIS A 9 8.75 -4.34 10.57
N PRO A 10 8.28 -3.52 11.51
CA PRO A 10 6.85 -3.44 11.75
C PRO A 10 6.18 -2.89 10.50
N SER A 11 5.14 -3.57 10.05
CA SER A 11 4.47 -3.26 8.80
C SER A 11 2.98 -3.21 8.99
N GLN A 12 2.31 -2.47 8.13
CA GLN A 12 0.86 -2.32 8.17
C GLN A 12 0.29 -2.64 6.81
N THR A 13 -0.85 -3.31 6.80
CA THR A 13 -1.57 -3.62 5.58
C THR A 13 -2.86 -2.82 5.56
N TYR A 14 -3.08 -2.11 4.46
CA TYR A 14 -4.26 -1.28 4.26
C TYR A 14 -5.06 -1.79 3.09
N LEU A 15 -6.39 -1.67 3.20
CA LEU A 15 -7.28 -1.86 2.07
C LEU A 15 -7.75 -0.50 1.59
N LEU A 16 -7.66 -0.30 0.29
CA LEU A 16 -8.11 0.94 -0.34
C LEU A 16 -9.07 0.58 -1.46
N GLU A 17 -10.31 1.03 -1.32
CA GLU A 17 -11.34 0.77 -2.32
C GLU A 17 -11.43 1.97 -3.25
N ILE A 18 -11.26 1.73 -4.54
CA ILE A 18 -11.26 2.79 -5.55
C ILE A 18 -12.10 2.36 -6.75
N ASP A 19 -12.44 3.31 -7.59
CA ASP A 19 -13.13 3.03 -8.84
C ASP A 19 -12.15 2.44 -9.86
N TYR A 20 -12.68 1.67 -10.78
CA TYR A 20 -11.86 1.09 -11.85
C TYR A 20 -11.10 2.15 -12.63
N SER A 21 -11.70 3.31 -12.81
CA SER A 21 -11.05 4.39 -13.56
C SER A 21 -9.81 4.93 -12.85
N GLN A 22 -9.69 4.69 -11.55
CA GLN A 22 -8.56 5.18 -10.76
C GLN A 22 -7.46 4.14 -10.57
N LEU A 23 -7.71 2.90 -10.99
CA LEU A 23 -6.76 1.81 -10.75
C LEU A 23 -5.42 2.07 -11.44
N SER A 24 -5.45 2.50 -12.69
CA SER A 24 -4.20 2.77 -13.43
C SER A 24 -3.38 3.84 -12.74
N ARG A 25 -4.04 4.88 -12.24
CA ARG A 25 -3.36 5.95 -11.51
C ARG A 25 -2.67 5.41 -10.27
N LEU A 26 -3.38 4.58 -9.51
CA LEU A 26 -2.81 3.99 -8.31
C LEU A 26 -1.63 3.09 -8.64
N GLU A 27 -1.76 2.23 -9.63
CA GLU A 27 -0.70 1.32 -10.03
C GLU A 27 0.53 2.08 -10.49
N HIS A 28 0.32 3.13 -11.24
CA HIS A 28 1.43 3.95 -11.73
C HIS A 28 2.13 4.67 -10.58
N TRP A 29 1.34 5.22 -9.66
CA TRP A 29 1.87 5.94 -8.52
C TRP A 29 2.67 5.03 -7.60
N ILE A 30 2.15 3.82 -7.33
CA ILE A 30 2.75 2.95 -6.32
C ILE A 30 4.13 2.43 -6.77
N LYS A 31 4.38 2.43 -8.07
CA LYS A 31 5.69 2.00 -8.59
C LYS A 31 6.81 2.91 -8.15
N ASP A 32 6.50 4.17 -7.86
CA ASP A 32 7.50 5.15 -7.44
C ASP A 32 7.58 5.28 -5.91
N THR A 33 6.94 4.36 -5.19
CA THR A 33 6.89 4.42 -3.74
C THR A 33 7.52 3.17 -3.14
N PRO A 34 7.90 3.20 -1.84
CA PRO A 34 8.40 2.00 -1.17
C PRO A 34 7.29 1.04 -0.73
N TYR A 35 6.05 1.31 -1.13
CA TYR A 35 4.90 0.50 -0.72
C TYR A 35 4.74 -0.70 -1.64
N ARG A 36 4.06 -1.73 -1.13
CA ARG A 36 3.82 -2.95 -1.89
C ARG A 36 2.34 -3.11 -2.16
N LEU A 37 1.99 -3.34 -3.42
CA LEU A 37 0.63 -3.68 -3.80
C LEU A 37 0.54 -5.20 -3.82
N ASP A 38 -0.03 -5.77 -2.76
CA ASP A 38 -0.05 -7.22 -2.58
C ASP A 38 -1.15 -7.89 -3.37
N ASP A 39 -2.33 -7.28 -3.40
CA ASP A 39 -3.48 -7.93 -4.02
C ASP A 39 -4.49 -6.89 -4.48
N ARG A 40 -5.33 -7.31 -5.40
CA ARG A 40 -6.42 -6.49 -5.92
C ARG A 40 -7.64 -7.36 -6.05
N ASP A 41 -8.76 -6.90 -5.52
CA ASP A 41 -10.02 -7.61 -5.60
C ASP A 41 -10.96 -6.82 -6.50
N PHE A 42 -11.38 -7.43 -7.60
CA PHE A 42 -12.25 -6.79 -8.59
C PHE A 42 -13.68 -7.21 -8.35
N ALA A 43 -14.49 -6.27 -7.91
CA ALA A 43 -15.90 -6.48 -7.65
C ALA A 43 -16.65 -5.29 -8.25
N ALA A 44 -17.65 -4.77 -7.55
CA ALA A 44 -18.31 -3.54 -7.98
C ALA A 44 -17.32 -2.38 -8.05
N SER A 45 -16.31 -2.42 -7.18
CA SER A 45 -15.18 -1.50 -7.21
C SER A 45 -13.91 -2.31 -7.00
N VAL A 46 -12.75 -1.66 -7.08
CA VAL A 46 -11.45 -2.33 -6.90
C VAL A 46 -10.97 -2.10 -5.48
N THR A 47 -10.73 -3.19 -4.76
CA THR A 47 -10.13 -3.12 -3.43
C THR A 47 -8.67 -3.52 -3.54
N CYS A 48 -7.77 -2.60 -3.21
CA CYS A 48 -6.34 -2.83 -3.30
C CYS A 48 -5.76 -3.07 -1.92
N GLN A 49 -4.97 -4.12 -1.79
CA GLN A 49 -4.28 -4.42 -0.54
C GLN A 49 -2.85 -3.91 -0.64
N ILE A 50 -2.52 -2.94 0.17
CA ILE A 50 -1.22 -2.28 0.13
C ILE A 50 -0.52 -2.48 1.46
N THR A 51 0.72 -2.97 1.40
CA THR A 51 1.54 -3.21 2.58
C THR A 51 2.72 -2.25 2.58
N LEU A 52 2.97 -1.66 3.72
CA LEU A 52 4.06 -0.71 3.88
C LEU A 52 4.66 -0.81 5.28
N LYS A 53 5.86 -0.28 5.44
CA LYS A 53 6.47 -0.19 6.76
C LYS A 53 5.72 0.85 7.58
N SER A 54 5.55 0.59 8.87
CA SER A 54 4.75 1.48 9.72
C SER A 54 5.30 2.90 9.77
N GLU A 55 6.59 3.06 9.56
CA GLU A 55 7.21 4.40 9.56
C GLU A 55 6.69 5.26 8.40
N TYR A 56 6.10 4.65 7.38
CA TYR A 56 5.57 5.36 6.22
C TYR A 56 4.07 5.60 6.32
N SER A 57 3.41 5.18 7.40
CA SER A 57 1.96 5.24 7.45
C SER A 57 1.42 6.66 7.33
N ASP A 58 2.05 7.62 8.02
CA ASP A 58 1.60 9.01 7.94
C ASP A 58 1.78 9.56 6.54
N ALA A 59 2.92 9.29 5.92
CA ALA A 59 3.18 9.71 4.55
C ALA A 59 2.19 9.06 3.58
N PHE A 60 1.90 7.79 3.78
CA PHE A 60 0.96 7.06 2.94
C PHE A 60 -0.42 7.70 2.99
N HIS A 61 -0.93 7.99 4.19
CA HIS A 61 -2.22 8.64 4.33
C HIS A 61 -2.26 10.00 3.64
N ALA A 62 -1.20 10.80 3.82
CA ALA A 62 -1.13 12.12 3.21
C ALA A 62 -1.08 12.03 1.68
N GLU A 63 -0.32 11.06 1.17
CA GLU A 63 -0.18 10.88 -0.28
C GLU A 63 -1.48 10.39 -0.91
N ILE A 64 -2.18 9.47 -0.26
CA ILE A 64 -3.46 8.98 -0.77
C ILE A 64 -4.48 10.12 -0.79
N ALA A 65 -4.53 10.92 0.26
CA ALA A 65 -5.45 12.06 0.31
C ALA A 65 -5.15 13.05 -0.83
N ARG A 66 -3.87 13.26 -1.12
CA ARG A 66 -3.47 14.17 -2.19
C ARG A 66 -3.77 13.58 -3.56
N LEU A 67 -3.51 12.29 -3.73
CA LEU A 67 -3.69 11.63 -5.03
C LEU A 67 -5.15 11.60 -5.45
N PHE A 68 -6.05 11.41 -4.51
CA PHE A 68 -7.46 11.26 -4.79
C PHE A 68 -8.33 12.39 -4.22
N ASP A 69 -7.71 13.48 -3.80
CA ASP A 69 -8.42 14.64 -3.24
C ASP A 69 -9.30 14.28 -2.05
N GLY A 70 -8.85 13.33 -1.24
CA GLY A 70 -9.59 12.91 -0.07
C GLY A 70 -10.83 12.06 -0.34
N ARG A 71 -11.02 11.62 -1.57
CA ARG A 71 -12.19 10.81 -1.93
C ARG A 71 -12.15 9.41 -1.36
N TYR A 72 -10.96 8.88 -1.17
CA TYR A 72 -10.77 7.51 -0.71
C TYR A 72 -9.91 7.52 0.53
N GLU A 73 -10.19 6.60 1.42
CA GLU A 73 -9.47 6.51 2.69
C GLU A 73 -9.02 5.08 2.90
N PRO A 74 -7.71 4.86 3.08
CA PRO A 74 -7.22 3.51 3.34
C PRO A 74 -7.62 3.05 4.73
N VAL A 75 -7.95 1.76 4.86
CA VAL A 75 -8.37 1.16 6.11
C VAL A 75 -7.31 0.18 6.57
N LEU A 76 -6.81 0.37 7.78
CA LEU A 76 -5.83 -0.53 8.37
C LEU A 76 -6.53 -1.85 8.72
N VAL A 77 -6.02 -2.96 8.19
CA VAL A 77 -6.62 -4.26 8.43
C VAL A 77 -5.70 -5.22 9.15
N GLU A 78 -4.39 -4.97 9.11
CA GLU A 78 -3.43 -5.86 9.73
C GLU A 78 -2.15 -5.12 10.08
N GLU A 79 -1.56 -5.48 11.22
CA GLU A 79 -0.22 -5.01 11.60
C GLU A 79 0.60 -6.23 11.98
N ARG A 80 1.80 -6.33 11.41
CA ARG A 80 2.69 -7.43 11.75
C ARG A 80 4.12 -7.07 11.34
N PHE A 81 5.06 -7.82 11.88
CA PHE A 81 6.44 -7.71 11.43
C PHE A 81 6.60 -8.52 10.15
N MET A 82 7.27 -7.93 9.18
CA MET A 82 7.51 -8.57 7.90
C MET A 82 8.98 -8.40 7.53
N ALA A 83 9.49 -9.36 6.79
CA ALA A 83 10.86 -9.28 6.27
C ALA A 83 10.87 -8.40 5.02
N TRP A 84 11.74 -7.41 5.03
CA TRP A 84 11.94 -6.52 3.88
C TRP A 84 13.37 -6.67 3.40
N GLU A 85 13.53 -6.66 2.10
CA GLU A 85 14.85 -6.72 1.49
C GLU A 85 15.48 -5.33 1.52
N GLU A 86 16.68 -5.26 2.04
CA GLU A 86 17.41 -3.98 2.16
C GLU A 86 18.42 -3.81 1.06
#